data_a1da706fa22379f1c3f7566f0a808c59
#
_entry.id   a1da706fa22379f1c3f7566f0a808c59
#
_cell.length_a   1.000
_cell.length_b   1.000
_cell.length_c   1.000
_cell.angle_alpha   90.00
_cell.angle_beta   90.00
_cell.angle_gamma   90.00
#
_symmetry.space_group_name_H-M   'P 1'
#
loop_
_entity.id
_entity.type
_entity.pdbx_description
1 polymer ?
#
loop_
_entity_poly.entity_id
_entity_poly.type
_entity_poly.pdbx_seq_one_letter_code
_entity_poly.pdbx_strand_id
1 'polypeptide(L)'
;MTARAVVAVASLAAGLATAGCVNFYEVTVETPIQAKLDVTPFQRVLVAGFLGGGTKNLDAAAETSRLLRSQLRTKSGMRVIDADALQLVQEVDKRRTTPLPPGDTAQDEPRIKNEADLKEYEQILTDTEFWKKVGQEYQGPLIITGSVLFAEVTRSGVISKPRQYTDQMGRVQVEERREFANQKGYSLTPKFVFIDGRTGVQLYSESFHEEALYSESQNTPALSSYFELMDKLLPGFLNTLSTQKIKGTRVLIK
;
A
#
# COMPACT_ATOMS: atom_id res chain seq x y z
N MET A 1 -38.67 -67.50 17.97
CA MET A 1 -38.63 -66.00 17.82
C MET A 1 -37.25 -65.41 17.74
N THR A 2 -36.20 -66.16 17.45
CA THR A 2 -34.81 -65.66 17.58
C THR A 2 -34.04 -65.48 16.24
N ALA A 3 -34.40 -66.17 15.19
CA ALA A 3 -33.68 -66.11 13.91
C ALA A 3 -34.02 -64.85 13.09
N ARG A 4 -35.20 -64.31 13.10
CA ARG A 4 -35.61 -63.12 12.35
C ARG A 4 -35.11 -61.83 12.94
N ALA A 5 -34.88 -61.76 14.25
CA ALA A 5 -34.33 -60.59 14.93
C ALA A 5 -32.79 -60.41 14.62
N VAL A 6 -32.10 -61.54 14.55
CA VAL A 6 -30.66 -61.54 14.26
C VAL A 6 -30.36 -61.08 12.83
N VAL A 7 -31.19 -61.48 11.86
CA VAL A 7 -31.03 -61.04 10.46
C VAL A 7 -31.34 -59.55 10.28
N ALA A 8 -32.33 -59.02 11.02
CA ALA A 8 -32.65 -57.56 10.95
C ALA A 8 -31.53 -56.66 11.57
N VAL A 9 -30.88 -57.11 12.64
CA VAL A 9 -29.76 -56.37 13.26
C VAL A 9 -28.50 -56.44 12.37
N ALA A 10 -28.24 -57.58 11.73
CA ALA A 10 -27.08 -57.70 10.80
C ALA A 10 -27.24 -56.82 9.54
N SER A 11 -28.46 -56.67 9.00
CA SER A 11 -28.72 -55.80 7.86
C SER A 11 -28.64 -54.29 8.20
N LEU A 12 -28.98 -53.90 9.45
CA LEU A 12 -28.84 -52.52 9.88
C LEU A 12 -27.37 -52.15 10.14
N ALA A 13 -26.56 -53.09 10.65
CA ALA A 13 -25.11 -52.87 10.85
C ALA A 13 -24.33 -52.81 9.52
N ALA A 14 -24.73 -53.53 8.50
CA ALA A 14 -24.10 -53.44 7.16
C ALA A 14 -24.41 -52.13 6.42
N GLY A 15 -25.57 -51.49 6.72
CA GLY A 15 -25.93 -50.19 6.12
C GLY A 15 -25.15 -49.00 6.66
N LEU A 16 -24.60 -49.08 7.90
CA LEU A 16 -23.82 -47.96 8.50
C LEU A 16 -22.35 -47.99 8.11
N ALA A 17 -21.83 -49.05 7.49
CA ALA A 17 -20.41 -49.16 7.12
C ALA A 17 -20.06 -48.50 5.79
N THR A 18 -21.02 -47.91 5.06
CA THR A 18 -20.79 -47.21 3.79
C THR A 18 -20.73 -45.69 3.91
N ALA A 19 -20.51 -45.15 5.11
CA ALA A 19 -20.10 -43.75 5.27
C ALA A 19 -18.69 -43.59 4.64
N GLY A 20 -18.65 -43.42 3.32
CA GLY A 20 -17.42 -43.29 2.57
C GLY A 20 -16.60 -42.11 3.09
N CYS A 21 -15.38 -42.37 3.48
CA CYS A 21 -14.42 -41.34 3.77
C CYS A 21 -14.23 -40.48 2.52
N VAL A 22 -14.82 -39.30 2.51
CA VAL A 22 -14.55 -38.31 1.46
C VAL A 22 -13.13 -37.84 1.68
N ASN A 23 -12.23 -38.27 0.81
CA ASN A 23 -10.85 -37.80 0.86
C ASN A 23 -10.77 -36.41 0.21
N PHE A 24 -10.34 -35.44 0.97
CA PHE A 24 -10.06 -34.09 0.50
C PHE A 24 -8.56 -33.98 0.15
N TYR A 25 -8.29 -33.43 -1.00
CA TYR A 25 -6.93 -33.09 -1.41
C TYR A 25 -6.81 -31.56 -1.48
N GLU A 26 -5.87 -31.02 -0.73
CA GLU A 26 -5.50 -29.63 -0.85
C GLU A 26 -4.44 -29.49 -1.93
N VAL A 27 -4.78 -28.78 -2.99
CA VAL A 27 -3.87 -28.47 -4.09
C VAL A 27 -3.51 -26.98 -4.05
N THR A 28 -2.25 -26.68 -3.90
CA THR A 28 -1.77 -25.32 -4.00
C THR A 28 -1.72 -24.92 -5.49
N VAL A 29 -2.49 -23.91 -5.84
CA VAL A 29 -2.50 -23.34 -7.21
C VAL A 29 -1.78 -22.00 -7.18
N GLU A 30 -0.73 -21.85 -7.98
CA GLU A 30 -0.05 -20.58 -8.19
C GLU A 30 -0.60 -19.92 -9.45
N THR A 31 -1.21 -18.74 -9.30
CA THR A 31 -1.71 -17.95 -10.43
C THR A 31 -0.76 -16.76 -10.63
N PRO A 32 -0.07 -16.68 -11.77
CA PRO A 32 0.77 -15.53 -12.08
C PRO A 32 -0.12 -14.32 -12.41
N ILE A 33 0.14 -13.19 -11.74
CA ILE A 33 -0.41 -11.89 -12.10
C ILE A 33 0.68 -11.14 -12.84
N GLN A 34 0.42 -10.76 -14.06
CA GLN A 34 1.39 -10.03 -14.87
C GLN A 34 1.60 -8.62 -14.34
N ALA A 35 2.81 -8.10 -14.50
CA ALA A 35 3.14 -6.71 -14.20
C ALA A 35 2.28 -5.77 -15.05
N LYS A 36 1.89 -4.63 -14.49
CA LYS A 36 1.12 -3.59 -15.20
C LYS A 36 1.99 -2.82 -16.21
N LEU A 37 3.28 -2.73 -15.93
CA LEU A 37 4.26 -2.06 -16.78
C LEU A 37 5.31 -3.05 -17.27
N ASP A 38 5.57 -3.06 -18.57
CA ASP A 38 6.71 -3.82 -19.14
C ASP A 38 8.01 -3.07 -18.84
N VAL A 39 8.78 -3.60 -17.89
CA VAL A 39 10.08 -3.07 -17.51
C VAL A 39 11.26 -3.77 -18.19
N THR A 40 10.99 -4.75 -19.05
CA THR A 40 12.01 -5.53 -19.77
C THR A 40 13.05 -4.67 -20.51
N PRO A 41 12.67 -3.51 -21.11
CA PRO A 41 13.64 -2.63 -21.78
C PRO A 41 14.62 -1.94 -20.85
N PHE A 42 14.39 -1.99 -19.52
CA PHE A 42 15.17 -1.27 -18.54
C PHE A 42 16.00 -2.21 -17.66
N GLN A 43 17.31 -2.00 -17.64
CA GLN A 43 18.22 -2.75 -16.76
C GLN A 43 18.41 -2.06 -15.40
N ARG A 44 18.13 -0.75 -15.35
CA ARG A 44 18.39 0.10 -14.19
C ARG A 44 17.15 0.91 -13.86
N VAL A 45 16.99 1.21 -12.57
CA VAL A 45 15.93 2.04 -12.03
C VAL A 45 16.51 3.15 -11.16
N LEU A 46 16.01 4.37 -11.36
CA LEU A 46 16.33 5.54 -10.56
C LEU A 46 15.08 5.96 -9.78
N VAL A 47 15.15 5.97 -8.46
CA VAL A 47 14.16 6.64 -7.62
C VAL A 47 14.59 8.09 -7.48
N ALA A 48 14.02 8.97 -8.30
CA ALA A 48 14.49 10.34 -8.46
C ALA A 48 14.10 11.27 -7.30
N GLY A 49 13.02 10.95 -6.57
CA GLY A 49 12.48 11.78 -5.50
C GLY A 49 10.98 11.98 -5.67
N PHE A 50 10.35 12.56 -4.66
CA PHE A 50 8.90 12.78 -4.62
C PHE A 50 8.56 14.20 -4.21
N LEU A 51 7.41 14.69 -4.68
CA LEU A 51 6.76 15.87 -4.11
C LEU A 51 6.12 15.45 -2.80
N GLY A 52 6.61 15.97 -1.68
CA GLY A 52 6.11 15.60 -0.35
C GLY A 52 5.29 16.72 0.27
N GLY A 53 4.24 16.34 1.01
CA GLY A 53 3.40 17.28 1.73
C GLY A 53 2.59 16.64 2.85
N GLY A 54 1.83 17.47 3.54
CA GLY A 54 0.93 17.11 4.63
C GLY A 54 1.45 17.51 6.01
N THR A 55 1.86 16.56 6.83
CA THR A 55 2.35 16.85 8.18
C THR A 55 3.80 17.30 8.20
N LYS A 56 4.14 18.22 9.11
CA LYS A 56 5.51 18.64 9.38
C LYS A 56 6.34 17.63 10.19
N ASN A 57 5.67 16.66 10.79
CA ASN A 57 6.31 15.71 11.71
C ASN A 57 7.12 14.62 10.99
N LEU A 58 7.01 14.56 9.66
CA LEU A 58 7.67 13.55 8.83
C LEU A 58 7.94 14.09 7.43
N ASP A 59 9.15 13.92 6.93
CA ASP A 59 9.45 14.09 5.50
C ASP A 59 9.03 12.84 4.71
N ALA A 60 7.76 12.83 4.30
CA ALA A 60 7.18 11.71 3.56
C ALA A 60 7.88 11.46 2.23
N ALA A 61 8.41 12.49 1.55
CA ALA A 61 9.12 12.35 0.28
C ALA A 61 10.46 11.62 0.45
N ALA A 62 11.23 12.00 1.46
CA ALA A 62 12.52 11.36 1.76
C ALA A 62 12.31 9.91 2.22
N GLU A 63 11.34 9.65 3.10
CA GLU A 63 11.06 8.30 3.59
C GLU A 63 10.53 7.39 2.47
N THR A 64 9.65 7.90 1.58
CA THR A 64 9.19 7.16 0.40
C THR A 64 10.35 6.78 -0.50
N SER A 65 11.23 7.74 -0.80
CA SER A 65 12.40 7.49 -1.66
C SER A 65 13.31 6.42 -1.07
N ARG A 66 13.59 6.49 0.23
CA ARG A 66 14.43 5.53 0.97
C ARG A 66 13.81 4.13 0.96
N LEU A 67 12.53 4.04 1.29
CA LEU A 67 11.81 2.78 1.37
C LEU A 67 11.72 2.10 0.00
N LEU A 68 11.35 2.84 -1.05
CA LEU A 68 11.27 2.28 -2.40
C LEU A 68 12.61 1.80 -2.91
N ARG A 69 13.71 2.53 -2.68
CA ARG A 69 15.05 2.07 -3.04
C ARG A 69 15.38 0.74 -2.35
N SER A 70 15.09 0.62 -1.06
CA SER A 70 15.29 -0.61 -0.30
C SER A 70 14.47 -1.77 -0.86
N GLN A 71 13.18 -1.56 -1.11
CA GLN A 71 12.30 -2.60 -1.64
C GLN A 71 12.67 -3.02 -3.06
N LEU A 72 13.03 -2.08 -3.92
CA LEU A 72 13.45 -2.37 -5.29
C LEU A 72 14.77 -3.16 -5.33
N ARG A 73 15.73 -2.86 -4.47
CA ARG A 73 16.97 -3.65 -4.35
C ARG A 73 16.71 -5.10 -3.97
N THR A 74 15.71 -5.35 -3.16
CA THR A 74 15.43 -6.68 -2.63
C THR A 74 14.47 -7.48 -3.53
N LYS A 75 13.49 -6.79 -4.15
CA LYS A 75 12.36 -7.47 -4.79
C LYS A 75 12.28 -7.25 -6.31
N SER A 76 13.05 -6.31 -6.88
CA SER A 76 13.11 -6.14 -8.34
C SER A 76 14.36 -6.79 -8.93
N GLY A 77 14.27 -7.25 -10.19
CA GLY A 77 15.44 -7.73 -10.93
C GLY A 77 16.30 -6.60 -11.51
N MET A 78 15.93 -5.33 -11.29
CA MET A 78 16.62 -4.17 -11.86
C MET A 78 17.70 -3.66 -10.91
N ARG A 79 18.77 -3.12 -11.48
CA ARG A 79 19.82 -2.46 -10.70
C ARG A 79 19.35 -1.08 -10.25
N VAL A 80 19.21 -0.87 -8.95
CA VAL A 80 18.84 0.43 -8.37
C VAL A 80 20.06 1.36 -8.40
N ILE A 81 19.87 2.55 -8.98
CA ILE A 81 20.90 3.60 -9.01
C ILE A 81 20.92 4.28 -7.64
N ASP A 82 22.11 4.41 -7.07
CA ASP A 82 22.34 5.10 -5.81
C ASP A 82 22.65 6.57 -6.10
N ALA A 83 21.62 7.39 -6.08
CA ALA A 83 21.69 8.83 -6.30
C ALA A 83 20.91 9.55 -5.19
N ASP A 84 21.26 10.79 -4.91
CA ASP A 84 20.50 11.63 -4.01
C ASP A 84 19.09 11.89 -4.58
N ALA A 85 18.10 12.01 -3.70
CA ALA A 85 16.76 12.36 -4.11
C ALA A 85 16.71 13.83 -4.56
N LEU A 86 16.14 14.06 -5.72
CA LEU A 86 15.92 15.41 -6.24
C LEU A 86 14.93 16.16 -5.33
N GLN A 87 15.25 17.40 -5.02
CA GLN A 87 14.38 18.29 -4.26
C GLN A 87 13.34 18.93 -5.19
N LEU A 88 12.35 18.11 -5.63
CA LEU A 88 11.40 18.51 -6.67
C LEU A 88 10.61 19.77 -6.32
N VAL A 89 10.22 19.94 -5.05
CA VAL A 89 9.54 21.17 -4.58
C VAL A 89 10.42 22.40 -4.84
N GLN A 90 11.68 22.35 -4.46
CA GLN A 90 12.61 23.46 -4.69
C GLN A 90 12.86 23.71 -6.19
N GLU A 91 12.86 22.66 -7.00
CA GLU A 91 13.04 22.76 -8.44
C GLU A 91 11.85 23.45 -9.10
N VAL A 92 10.63 23.18 -8.68
CA VAL A 92 9.43 23.90 -9.13
C VAL A 92 9.48 25.36 -8.69
N ASP A 93 9.86 25.62 -7.43
CA ASP A 93 9.92 26.98 -6.91
C ASP A 93 10.94 27.85 -7.67
N LYS A 94 12.09 27.30 -8.05
CA LYS A 94 13.09 28.02 -8.88
C LYS A 94 12.54 28.43 -10.25
N ARG A 95 11.56 27.71 -10.78
CA ARG A 95 10.96 27.97 -12.10
C ARG A 95 9.76 28.90 -12.04
N ARG A 96 9.22 29.15 -10.85
CA ARG A 96 8.10 30.09 -10.67
C ARG A 96 8.55 31.50 -10.98
N THR A 97 7.83 32.15 -11.90
CA THR A 97 8.05 33.56 -12.28
C THR A 97 7.49 34.53 -11.21
N THR A 98 6.55 34.07 -10.41
CA THR A 98 5.95 34.88 -9.35
C THR A 98 6.64 34.56 -8.02
N PRO A 99 7.26 35.55 -7.34
CA PRO A 99 7.84 35.31 -6.02
C PRO A 99 6.76 34.85 -5.05
N LEU A 100 7.08 33.88 -4.21
CA LEU A 100 6.22 33.48 -3.09
C LEU A 100 5.96 34.70 -2.19
N PRO A 101 4.75 34.86 -1.62
CA PRO A 101 4.47 35.95 -0.70
C PRO A 101 5.50 35.99 0.43
N PRO A 102 6.01 37.18 0.79
CA PRO A 102 6.93 37.32 1.91
C PRO A 102 6.17 37.03 3.21
N GLY A 103 6.28 35.82 3.70
CA GLY A 103 5.60 35.28 4.88
C GLY A 103 5.63 33.75 4.93
N ASP A 104 5.76 33.08 3.79
CA ASP A 104 5.88 31.63 3.70
C ASP A 104 7.31 31.11 3.90
N THR A 105 8.24 31.96 4.33
CA THR A 105 9.61 31.58 4.68
C THR A 105 9.75 31.06 6.11
N ALA A 106 8.65 30.79 6.82
CA ALA A 106 8.73 30.03 8.06
C ALA A 106 9.24 28.62 7.70
N GLN A 107 10.52 28.39 7.99
CA GLN A 107 11.28 27.16 7.69
C GLN A 107 10.66 25.90 8.30
N ASP A 108 9.57 26.02 9.04
CA ASP A 108 8.95 24.94 9.82
C ASP A 108 7.60 24.43 9.26
N GLU A 109 7.00 25.08 8.26
CA GLU A 109 5.73 24.58 7.70
C GLU A 109 5.90 23.93 6.33
N PRO A 110 5.28 22.75 6.07
CA PRO A 110 5.30 22.14 4.76
C PRO A 110 4.59 23.05 3.75
N ARG A 111 5.22 23.27 2.60
CA ARG A 111 4.66 24.11 1.51
C ARG A 111 3.42 23.51 0.88
N ILE A 112 3.33 22.18 0.91
CA ILE A 112 2.21 21.41 0.40
C ILE A 112 1.46 20.87 1.62
N LYS A 113 0.28 21.43 1.92
CA LYS A 113 -0.53 21.03 3.07
C LYS A 113 -1.66 20.10 2.68
N ASN A 114 -2.15 20.23 1.46
CA ASN A 114 -3.32 19.51 0.96
C ASN A 114 -3.16 19.14 -0.53
N GLU A 115 -4.15 18.44 -1.05
CA GLU A 115 -4.15 17.99 -2.44
C GLU A 115 -4.22 19.16 -3.46
N ALA A 116 -4.83 20.27 -3.10
CA ALA A 116 -4.92 21.43 -3.99
C ALA A 116 -3.55 22.07 -4.18
N ASP A 117 -2.78 22.23 -3.08
CA ASP A 117 -1.42 22.75 -3.15
C ASP A 117 -0.53 21.81 -3.98
N LEU A 118 -0.71 20.49 -3.80
CA LEU A 118 0.06 19.47 -4.50
C LEU A 118 -0.11 19.55 -6.02
N LYS A 119 -1.32 19.81 -6.51
CA LYS A 119 -1.62 19.92 -7.95
C LYS A 119 -0.80 21.00 -8.66
N GLU A 120 -0.48 22.09 -7.97
CA GLU A 120 0.35 23.15 -8.54
C GLU A 120 1.80 22.68 -8.81
N TYR A 121 2.32 21.78 -7.96
CA TYR A 121 3.65 21.22 -8.09
C TYR A 121 3.71 20.03 -9.04
N GLU A 122 2.61 19.32 -9.23
CA GLU A 122 2.57 18.11 -10.08
C GLU A 122 2.89 18.36 -11.55
N GLN A 123 2.87 19.60 -12.02
CA GLN A 123 3.23 19.96 -13.39
C GLN A 123 4.65 19.49 -13.76
N ILE A 124 5.58 19.44 -12.80
CA ILE A 124 6.95 18.94 -13.05
C ILE A 124 6.96 17.46 -13.44
N LEU A 125 5.96 16.68 -12.98
CA LEU A 125 5.90 15.25 -13.27
C LEU A 125 5.62 14.96 -14.75
N THR A 126 5.05 15.94 -15.47
CA THR A 126 4.75 15.84 -16.90
C THR A 126 5.77 16.59 -17.79
N ASP A 127 6.78 17.21 -17.19
CA ASP A 127 7.82 17.94 -17.92
C ASP A 127 8.83 16.99 -18.59
N THR A 128 8.55 16.64 -19.83
CA THR A 128 9.34 15.69 -20.63
C THR A 128 10.79 16.11 -20.78
N GLU A 129 11.06 17.42 -20.96
CA GLU A 129 12.41 17.92 -21.15
C GLU A 129 13.25 17.84 -19.88
N PHE A 130 12.63 18.10 -18.73
CA PHE A 130 13.27 17.92 -17.44
C PHE A 130 13.68 16.48 -17.20
N TRP A 131 12.72 15.56 -17.35
CA TRP A 131 12.96 14.15 -17.11
C TRP A 131 13.92 13.51 -18.11
N LYS A 132 13.93 13.99 -19.34
CA LYS A 132 14.89 13.57 -20.35
C LYS A 132 16.33 13.98 -19.95
N LYS A 133 16.52 15.19 -19.43
CA LYS A 133 17.84 15.63 -18.91
C LYS A 133 18.30 14.78 -17.74
N VAL A 134 17.41 14.56 -16.77
CA VAL A 134 17.70 13.67 -15.63
C VAL A 134 18.03 12.25 -16.13
N GLY A 135 17.26 11.73 -17.08
CA GLY A 135 17.50 10.42 -17.63
C GLY A 135 18.84 10.30 -18.37
N GLN A 136 19.27 11.33 -19.10
CA GLN A 136 20.56 11.37 -19.78
C GLN A 136 21.74 11.31 -18.80
N GLU A 137 21.66 12.01 -17.67
CA GLU A 137 22.67 11.99 -16.62
C GLU A 137 22.90 10.55 -16.08
N TYR A 138 21.84 9.76 -15.96
CA TYR A 138 21.90 8.40 -15.44
C TYR A 138 21.83 7.31 -16.52
N GLN A 139 22.09 7.65 -17.80
CA GLN A 139 22.15 6.73 -18.94
C GLN A 139 20.81 6.00 -19.22
N GLY A 140 19.71 6.73 -19.21
CA GLY A 140 18.38 6.28 -19.63
C GLY A 140 17.75 5.17 -18.76
N PRO A 141 17.70 5.30 -17.43
CA PRO A 141 17.04 4.31 -16.55
C PRO A 141 15.52 4.42 -16.64
N LEU A 142 14.82 3.45 -16.06
CA LEU A 142 13.45 3.66 -15.61
C LEU A 142 13.47 4.64 -14.44
N ILE A 143 12.80 5.78 -14.56
CA ILE A 143 12.71 6.77 -13.50
C ILE A 143 11.40 6.55 -12.74
N ILE A 144 11.49 6.45 -11.42
CA ILE A 144 10.34 6.39 -10.50
C ILE A 144 10.33 7.67 -9.70
N THR A 145 9.21 8.37 -9.78
CA THR A 145 8.95 9.63 -9.09
C THR A 145 7.46 9.74 -8.75
N GLY A 146 7.00 10.89 -8.32
CA GLY A 146 5.59 11.12 -8.04
C GLY A 146 5.35 12.11 -6.93
N SER A 147 4.22 11.94 -6.26
CA SER A 147 3.82 12.77 -5.12
C SER A 147 3.38 11.91 -3.95
N VAL A 148 3.55 12.42 -2.73
CA VAL A 148 3.16 11.73 -1.49
C VAL A 148 2.57 12.75 -0.54
N LEU A 149 1.29 12.61 -0.25
CA LEU A 149 0.61 13.41 0.76
C LEU A 149 0.39 12.53 2.00
N PHE A 150 1.00 12.90 3.13
CA PHE A 150 0.83 12.25 4.41
C PHE A 150 0.23 13.25 5.40
N ALA A 151 -1.06 13.09 5.71
CA ALA A 151 -1.84 14.08 6.47
C ALA A 151 -2.47 13.47 7.71
N GLU A 152 -2.61 14.28 8.77
CA GLU A 152 -3.37 13.92 9.95
C GLU A 152 -4.87 13.91 9.63
N VAL A 153 -5.57 12.87 10.10
CA VAL A 153 -7.01 12.70 9.94
C VAL A 153 -7.66 12.54 11.31
N THR A 154 -8.75 13.25 11.52
CA THR A 154 -9.58 13.09 12.71
C THR A 154 -10.99 12.75 12.27
N ARG A 155 -11.55 11.69 12.85
CA ARG A 155 -12.94 11.26 12.63
C ARG A 155 -13.66 11.13 13.95
N SER A 156 -14.87 11.66 14.01
CA SER A 156 -15.79 11.50 15.13
C SER A 156 -17.03 10.76 14.64
N GLY A 157 -17.44 9.74 15.34
CA GLY A 157 -18.60 8.97 14.94
C GLY A 157 -18.97 7.84 15.87
N VAL A 158 -20.03 7.14 15.53
CA VAL A 158 -20.49 5.95 16.27
C VAL A 158 -19.69 4.75 15.78
N ILE A 159 -18.94 4.14 16.68
CA ILE A 159 -18.22 2.88 16.44
C ILE A 159 -18.89 1.73 17.16
N SER A 160 -18.80 0.52 16.59
CA SER A 160 -19.23 -0.70 17.25
C SER A 160 -18.04 -1.37 17.92
N LYS A 161 -18.11 -1.59 19.23
CA LYS A 161 -17.06 -2.28 20.00
C LYS A 161 -17.63 -3.58 20.56
N PRO A 162 -17.00 -4.72 20.37
CA PRO A 162 -17.40 -5.94 21.05
C PRO A 162 -17.11 -5.82 22.55
N ARG A 163 -18.13 -6.03 23.36
CA ARG A 163 -18.02 -6.10 24.81
C ARG A 163 -18.29 -7.52 25.27
N GLN A 164 -17.33 -8.09 25.99
CA GLN A 164 -17.55 -9.36 26.67
C GLN A 164 -18.18 -9.10 28.05
N TYR A 165 -19.25 -9.81 28.33
CA TYR A 165 -19.84 -9.84 29.68
C TYR A 165 -20.17 -11.28 30.07
N THR A 166 -20.17 -11.56 31.35
CA THR A 166 -20.55 -12.85 31.89
C THR A 166 -21.98 -12.79 32.32
N ASP A 167 -22.85 -13.68 31.78
CA ASP A 167 -24.23 -13.75 32.15
C ASP A 167 -24.40 -14.36 33.58
N GLN A 168 -25.64 -14.33 34.11
CA GLN A 168 -25.97 -14.88 35.43
C GLN A 168 -25.69 -16.38 35.58
N MET A 169 -25.49 -17.08 34.47
CA MET A 169 -25.16 -18.52 34.44
C MET A 169 -23.65 -18.77 34.27
N GLY A 170 -22.80 -17.71 34.36
CA GLY A 170 -21.37 -17.82 34.22
C GLY A 170 -20.87 -17.98 32.79
N ARG A 171 -21.69 -17.78 31.76
CA ARG A 171 -21.30 -17.91 30.36
C ARG A 171 -20.79 -16.55 29.83
N VAL A 172 -19.69 -16.59 29.14
CA VAL A 172 -19.13 -15.39 28.47
C VAL A 172 -19.92 -15.16 27.18
N GLN A 173 -20.53 -13.98 27.09
CA GLN A 173 -21.25 -13.52 25.91
C GLN A 173 -20.57 -12.30 25.33
N VAL A 174 -20.66 -12.13 24.00
CA VAL A 174 -20.12 -10.96 23.28
C VAL A 174 -21.30 -10.17 22.75
N GLU A 175 -21.42 -8.92 23.18
CA GLU A 175 -22.42 -7.97 22.71
C GLU A 175 -21.73 -6.84 21.96
N GLU A 176 -22.27 -6.43 20.81
CA GLU A 176 -21.81 -5.24 20.12
C GLU A 176 -22.42 -3.99 20.74
N ARG A 177 -21.58 -3.19 21.37
CA ARG A 177 -22.01 -1.89 21.92
C ARG A 177 -21.64 -0.78 20.96
N ARG A 178 -22.61 0.05 20.61
CA ARG A 178 -22.40 1.28 19.86
C ARG A 178 -22.01 2.40 20.83
N GLU A 179 -20.89 3.02 20.55
CA GLU A 179 -20.34 4.09 21.37
C GLU A 179 -19.87 5.22 20.45
N PHE A 180 -20.11 6.47 20.87
CA PHE A 180 -19.53 7.62 20.15
C PHE A 180 -18.05 7.73 20.52
N ALA A 181 -17.18 7.72 19.54
CA ALA A 181 -15.75 7.84 19.77
C ALA A 181 -15.11 8.81 18.79
N ASN A 182 -14.08 9.49 19.28
CA ASN A 182 -13.16 10.25 18.47
C ASN A 182 -11.98 9.36 18.11
N GLN A 183 -11.62 9.36 16.84
CA GLN A 183 -10.47 8.66 16.32
C GLN A 183 -9.52 9.67 15.67
N LYS A 184 -8.25 9.51 15.89
CA LYS A 184 -7.18 10.26 15.24
C LYS A 184 -6.27 9.30 14.50
N GLY A 185 -5.67 9.76 13.44
CA GLY A 185 -4.75 8.93 12.68
C GLY A 185 -4.13 9.67 11.52
N TYR A 186 -3.76 8.92 10.53
CA TYR A 186 -3.08 9.46 9.36
C TYR A 186 -3.66 8.85 8.09
N SER A 187 -3.67 9.66 7.03
CA SER A 187 -3.90 9.22 5.66
C SER A 187 -2.62 9.33 4.85
N LEU A 188 -2.41 8.39 3.95
CA LEU A 188 -1.29 8.38 3.03
C LEU A 188 -1.82 8.24 1.60
N THR A 189 -1.54 9.23 0.77
CA THR A 189 -1.98 9.27 -0.63
C THR A 189 -0.75 9.43 -1.54
N PRO A 190 -0.06 8.33 -1.87
CA PRO A 190 1.03 8.36 -2.83
C PRO A 190 0.50 8.23 -4.26
N LYS A 191 1.14 8.93 -5.18
CA LYS A 191 1.01 8.78 -6.62
C LYS A 191 2.38 8.44 -7.18
N PHE A 192 2.52 7.26 -7.75
CA PHE A 192 3.74 6.82 -8.40
C PHE A 192 3.67 7.08 -9.88
N VAL A 193 4.73 7.66 -10.42
CA VAL A 193 4.87 7.98 -11.84
C VAL A 193 6.13 7.31 -12.36
N PHE A 194 5.99 6.57 -13.45
CA PHE A 194 7.06 5.82 -14.11
C PHE A 194 7.39 6.48 -15.43
N ILE A 195 8.64 6.87 -15.62
CA ILE A 195 9.09 7.67 -16.77
C ILE A 195 10.24 6.94 -17.46
N ASP A 196 10.20 6.91 -18.79
CA ASP A 196 11.34 6.46 -19.60
C ASP A 196 12.44 7.53 -19.58
N GLY A 197 13.56 7.27 -18.90
CA GLY A 197 14.67 8.19 -18.79
C GLY A 197 15.37 8.51 -20.13
N ARG A 198 15.12 7.74 -21.19
CA ARG A 198 15.67 8.01 -22.53
C ARG A 198 14.88 9.11 -23.25
N THR A 199 13.58 9.14 -23.05
CA THR A 199 12.66 10.03 -23.75
C THR A 199 12.06 11.12 -22.88
N GLY A 200 12.03 10.92 -21.55
CA GLY A 200 11.34 11.77 -20.59
C GLY A 200 9.83 11.56 -20.55
N VAL A 201 9.31 10.61 -21.32
CA VAL A 201 7.86 10.36 -21.43
C VAL A 201 7.38 9.50 -20.28
N GLN A 202 6.26 9.88 -19.69
CA GLN A 202 5.56 9.09 -18.69
C GLN A 202 5.01 7.82 -19.32
N LEU A 203 5.40 6.65 -18.79
CA LEU A 203 4.93 5.34 -19.22
C LEU A 203 3.67 4.90 -18.50
N TYR A 204 3.62 5.16 -17.19
CA TYR A 204 2.51 4.74 -16.33
C TYR A 204 2.42 5.63 -15.10
N SER A 205 1.22 5.73 -14.53
CA SER A 205 1.04 6.33 -13.21
C SER A 205 -0.09 5.63 -12.45
N GLU A 206 0.07 5.54 -11.15
CA GLU A 206 -0.92 4.94 -10.26
C GLU A 206 -0.96 5.68 -8.93
N SER A 207 -2.17 5.96 -8.46
CA SER A 207 -2.41 6.61 -7.17
C SER A 207 -3.03 5.59 -6.21
N PHE A 208 -2.62 5.66 -4.96
CA PHE A 208 -3.16 4.85 -3.87
C PHE A 208 -3.67 5.77 -2.77
N HIS A 209 -4.50 5.21 -1.91
CA HIS A 209 -4.98 5.90 -0.73
C HIS A 209 -5.22 4.89 0.39
N GLU A 210 -4.61 5.14 1.54
CA GLU A 210 -4.79 4.34 2.74
C GLU A 210 -4.95 5.24 3.97
N GLU A 211 -5.75 4.78 4.93
CA GLU A 211 -5.94 5.46 6.21
C GLU A 211 -5.74 4.48 7.37
N ALA A 212 -5.16 4.97 8.44
CA ALA A 212 -5.09 4.29 9.72
C ALA A 212 -5.63 5.20 10.82
N LEU A 213 -6.71 4.76 11.45
CA LEU A 213 -7.38 5.48 12.53
C LEU A 213 -7.17 4.73 13.85
N TYR A 214 -6.81 5.47 14.87
CA TYR A 214 -6.55 4.96 16.22
C TYR A 214 -7.53 5.58 17.22
N SER A 215 -7.73 4.94 18.34
CA SER A 215 -8.48 5.54 19.44
C SER A 215 -7.77 6.82 19.92
N GLU A 216 -8.50 7.85 20.31
CA GLU A 216 -7.94 9.13 20.78
C GLU A 216 -6.96 8.96 21.94
N SER A 217 -7.14 7.91 22.75
CA SER A 217 -6.22 7.56 23.85
C SER A 217 -4.91 6.92 23.37
N GLN A 218 -4.82 6.52 22.12
CA GLN A 218 -3.65 5.87 21.55
C GLN A 218 -2.81 6.92 20.81
N ASN A 219 -1.65 7.23 21.37
CA ASN A 219 -0.71 8.16 20.74
C ASN A 219 0.26 7.39 19.83
N THR A 220 -0.11 7.23 18.57
CA THR A 220 0.73 6.53 17.58
C THR A 220 1.64 7.54 16.88
N PRO A 221 2.98 7.32 16.88
CA PRO A 221 3.92 8.22 16.21
C PRO A 221 3.67 8.27 14.69
N ALA A 222 3.85 9.45 14.09
CA ALA A 222 3.67 9.67 12.65
C ALA A 222 4.50 8.71 11.80
N LEU A 223 5.77 8.50 12.17
CA LEU A 223 6.67 7.59 11.46
C LEU A 223 6.17 6.13 11.45
N SER A 224 5.66 5.65 12.59
CA SER A 224 5.12 4.28 12.70
C SER A 224 3.88 4.11 11.83
N SER A 225 2.98 5.10 11.87
CA SER A 225 1.77 5.11 11.04
C SER A 225 2.10 5.17 9.55
N TYR A 226 3.11 5.95 9.18
CA TYR A 226 3.58 6.01 7.80
C TYR A 226 4.04 4.63 7.29
N PHE A 227 4.87 3.93 8.06
CA PHE A 227 5.34 2.59 7.65
C PHE A 227 4.21 1.58 7.62
N GLU A 228 3.26 1.62 8.57
CA GLU A 228 2.07 0.75 8.54
C GLU A 228 1.26 0.95 7.27
N LEU A 229 1.04 2.21 6.86
CA LEU A 229 0.30 2.54 5.66
C LEU A 229 1.07 2.15 4.39
N MET A 230 2.37 2.44 4.35
CA MET A 230 3.22 2.04 3.21
C MET A 230 3.30 0.53 3.03
N ASP A 231 3.35 -0.25 4.10
CA ASP A 231 3.37 -1.72 4.01
C ASP A 231 2.11 -2.28 3.34
N LYS A 232 0.95 -1.63 3.53
CA LYS A 232 -0.29 -1.99 2.83
C LYS A 232 -0.25 -1.66 1.33
N LEU A 233 0.45 -0.59 0.95
CA LEU A 233 0.52 -0.09 -0.43
C LEU A 233 1.63 -0.74 -1.26
N LEU A 234 2.72 -1.14 -0.62
CA LEU A 234 3.90 -1.71 -1.29
C LEU A 234 3.60 -2.90 -2.23
N PRO A 235 2.72 -3.87 -1.88
CA PRO A 235 2.38 -4.94 -2.79
C PRO A 235 1.78 -4.44 -4.10
N GLY A 236 0.91 -3.42 -4.05
CA GLY A 236 0.32 -2.78 -5.23
C GLY A 236 1.38 -2.12 -6.11
N PHE A 237 2.28 -1.35 -5.50
CA PHE A 237 3.42 -0.74 -6.20
C PHE A 237 4.33 -1.78 -6.86
N LEU A 238 4.71 -2.84 -6.15
CA LEU A 238 5.58 -3.88 -6.69
C LEU A 238 4.91 -4.68 -7.81
N ASN A 239 3.59 -4.86 -7.75
CA ASN A 239 2.82 -5.51 -8.80
C ASN A 239 2.82 -4.70 -10.12
N THR A 240 3.10 -3.42 -10.07
CA THR A 240 3.28 -2.61 -11.27
C THR A 240 4.53 -3.00 -12.04
N LEU A 241 5.61 -3.39 -11.35
CA LEU A 241 6.93 -3.62 -11.93
C LEU A 241 7.29 -5.09 -12.14
N SER A 242 6.66 -6.00 -11.42
CA SER A 242 7.03 -7.42 -11.45
C SER A 242 5.82 -8.34 -11.45
N THR A 243 5.94 -9.44 -12.18
CA THR A 243 4.95 -10.52 -12.14
C THR A 243 4.95 -11.13 -10.75
N GLN A 244 3.80 -11.15 -10.12
CA GLN A 244 3.60 -11.77 -8.81
C GLN A 244 2.89 -13.11 -8.96
N LYS A 245 3.12 -14.03 -8.02
CA LYS A 245 2.42 -15.30 -7.94
C LYS A 245 1.52 -15.29 -6.71
N ILE A 246 0.22 -15.36 -6.94
CA ILE A 246 -0.73 -15.57 -5.84
C ILE A 246 -0.85 -17.07 -5.61
N LYS A 247 -0.59 -17.49 -4.37
CA LYS A 247 -0.82 -18.85 -3.93
C LYS A 247 -2.23 -18.97 -3.37
N GLY A 248 -3.02 -19.83 -3.97
CA GLY A 248 -4.35 -20.20 -3.49
C GLY A 248 -4.41 -21.70 -3.20
N THR A 249 -5.17 -22.11 -2.20
CA THR A 249 -5.44 -23.53 -1.91
C THR A 249 -6.81 -23.88 -2.45
N ARG A 250 -6.89 -24.94 -3.27
CA ARG A 250 -8.15 -25.53 -3.69
C ARG A 250 -8.32 -26.88 -3.05
N VAL A 251 -9.49 -27.11 -2.47
CA VAL A 251 -9.87 -28.40 -1.94
C VAL A 251 -10.58 -29.19 -3.05
N LEU A 252 -10.02 -30.31 -3.43
CA LEU A 252 -10.62 -31.26 -4.37
C LEU A 252 -11.20 -32.43 -3.60
N ILE A 253 -12.41 -32.83 -3.98
CA ILE A 253 -13.10 -34.02 -3.48
C ILE A 253 -12.83 -35.16 -4.47
N LYS A 254 -12.40 -36.30 -3.95
CA LYS A 254 -12.22 -37.51 -4.74
C LYS A 254 -13.42 -38.43 -4.58
#